data_a9f65e08f38528878e67d2426e892b3a
#
_entry.id   a9f65e08f38528878e67d2426e892b3a
#
_cell.length_a   1.000
_cell.length_b   1.000
_cell.length_c   1.000
_cell.angle_alpha   90.00
_cell.angle_beta   90.00
_cell.angle_gamma   90.00
#
_symmetry.space_group_name_H-M   'P 1'
#
loop_
_entity.id
_entity.type
_entity.pdbx_description
1 polymer ?
#
loop_
_entity_poly.entity_id
_entity_poly.type
_entity_poly.pdbx_seq_one_letter_code
_entity_poly.pdbx_strand_id
1 'polypeptide(L)'
;QFSISYDADDNQLSEHRMDAVLLADAIKNVAQAINRADEILNGENRNIRTYVTAPAKEGSLEVEFIAQLINPELATNILQALGFMTVTGAVVGGVFKALRKISGKEIIAVHTSDEHPEFAKLELSDGTTMELPKDEALLTASPAIRSHIKQIVAAPLYHRDEPVFKILNGADELELKFNDTDIKAIKEVKIKSLPPRIDKMTVMASFSQVNFEGNTGWKIQLDENTIVTAPLLDDAFLNQVAANQQSFKKEDMYKMVLEVTTYTNDLGKESKKYKILQVL
;
A
#
# COMPACT_ATOMS: atom_id res chain seq x y z
N GLN A 1 4.01 -14.13 18.87
CA GLN A 1 3.48 -13.37 19.99
C GLN A 1 4.24 -12.07 20.12
N PHE A 2 3.55 -10.98 20.37
CA PHE A 2 4.09 -9.64 20.59
C PHE A 2 3.12 -8.81 21.42
N SER A 3 3.65 -7.76 22.06
CA SER A 3 2.84 -6.79 22.79
C SER A 3 3.06 -5.38 22.25
N ILE A 4 2.03 -4.53 22.35
CA ILE A 4 2.16 -3.10 22.21
C ILE A 4 1.96 -2.44 23.58
N SER A 5 2.77 -1.42 23.85
CA SER A 5 2.74 -0.71 25.11
C SER A 5 2.70 0.80 24.87
N TYR A 6 1.87 1.49 25.63
CA TYR A 6 1.72 2.93 25.67
C TYR A 6 2.14 3.49 27.01
N ASP A 7 2.95 4.55 26.97
CA ASP A 7 3.47 5.22 28.15
C ASP A 7 3.49 6.75 27.90
N ALA A 8 3.33 7.51 28.95
CA ALA A 8 3.43 8.98 28.91
C ALA A 8 3.66 9.50 30.34
N ASP A 9 4.21 10.70 30.44
CA ASP A 9 4.34 11.38 31.73
C ASP A 9 3.01 12.01 32.14
N ASP A 10 1.98 11.17 32.29
CA ASP A 10 0.67 11.55 32.77
C ASP A 10 0.10 10.52 33.76
N ASN A 11 -0.80 10.99 34.65
CA ASN A 11 -1.38 10.14 35.69
C ASN A 11 -2.29 9.03 35.15
N GLN A 12 -2.81 9.16 33.90
CA GLN A 12 -3.73 8.17 33.36
C GLN A 12 -3.02 6.91 32.92
N LEU A 13 -1.95 7.04 32.12
CA LEU A 13 -1.20 5.87 31.63
C LEU A 13 -0.35 5.23 32.75
N SER A 14 0.19 6.03 33.68
CA SER A 14 0.87 5.50 34.85
C SER A 14 -0.06 4.70 35.78
N GLU A 15 -1.36 5.02 35.80
CA GLU A 15 -2.41 4.26 36.49
C GLU A 15 -3.08 3.19 35.61
N HIS A 16 -2.48 2.83 34.47
CA HIS A 16 -3.02 1.85 33.49
C HIS A 16 -4.38 2.19 32.93
N ARG A 17 -4.70 3.49 32.81
CA ARG A 17 -5.99 3.98 32.29
C ARG A 17 -5.82 4.62 30.91
N MET A 18 -6.60 4.17 29.97
CA MET A 18 -6.75 4.77 28.65
C MET A 18 -8.24 4.84 28.32
N ASP A 19 -8.63 5.81 27.49
CA ASP A 19 -9.97 5.84 26.92
C ASP A 19 -10.28 4.51 26.21
N ALA A 20 -11.42 3.91 26.55
CA ALA A 20 -11.78 2.58 26.07
C ALA A 20 -11.98 2.54 24.56
N VAL A 21 -12.41 3.64 23.92
CA VAL A 21 -12.60 3.73 22.48
C VAL A 21 -11.23 3.80 21.78
N LEU A 22 -10.30 4.61 22.29
CA LEU A 22 -8.94 4.70 21.74
C LEU A 22 -8.19 3.36 21.83
N LEU A 23 -8.33 2.66 22.97
CA LEU A 23 -7.75 1.34 23.14
C LEU A 23 -8.36 0.30 22.20
N ALA A 24 -9.69 0.26 22.11
CA ALA A 24 -10.39 -0.64 21.21
C ALA A 24 -10.05 -0.39 19.74
N ASP A 25 -9.92 0.88 19.33
CA ASP A 25 -9.50 1.25 17.98
C ASP A 25 -8.04 0.85 17.71
N ALA A 26 -7.14 1.00 18.67
CA ALA A 26 -5.75 0.53 18.53
C ALA A 26 -5.69 -0.99 18.33
N ILE A 27 -6.38 -1.76 19.18
CA ILE A 27 -6.49 -3.23 19.08
C ILE A 27 -7.05 -3.65 17.71
N LYS A 28 -8.16 -3.04 17.30
CA LYS A 28 -8.79 -3.29 15.99
C LYS A 28 -7.81 -3.01 14.85
N ASN A 29 -7.10 -1.88 14.89
CA ASN A 29 -6.16 -1.50 13.84
C ASN A 29 -4.95 -2.42 13.76
N VAL A 30 -4.46 -2.99 14.88
CA VAL A 30 -3.44 -4.06 14.85
C VAL A 30 -3.94 -5.26 14.06
N ALA A 31 -5.12 -5.78 14.38
CA ALA A 31 -5.70 -6.92 13.67
C ALA A 31 -5.94 -6.61 12.18
N GLN A 32 -6.43 -5.41 11.86
CA GLN A 32 -6.66 -4.98 10.48
C GLN A 32 -5.34 -4.80 9.69
N ALA A 33 -4.29 -4.27 10.32
CA ALA A 33 -2.98 -4.15 9.69
C ALA A 33 -2.41 -5.52 9.32
N ILE A 34 -2.50 -6.50 10.23
CA ILE A 34 -2.05 -7.87 10.00
C ILE A 34 -2.84 -8.53 8.86
N ASN A 35 -4.18 -8.45 8.91
CA ASN A 35 -5.04 -9.02 7.87
C ASN A 35 -4.79 -8.36 6.50
N ARG A 36 -4.58 -7.04 6.47
CA ARG A 36 -4.30 -6.31 5.24
C ARG A 36 -2.93 -6.65 4.67
N ALA A 37 -1.93 -6.83 5.53
CA ALA A 37 -0.61 -7.28 5.11
C ALA A 37 -0.66 -8.69 4.49
N ASP A 38 -1.42 -9.61 5.10
CA ASP A 38 -1.65 -10.94 4.54
C ASP A 38 -2.29 -10.87 3.13
N GLU A 39 -3.31 -10.04 2.99
CA GLU A 39 -4.00 -9.83 1.72
C GLU A 39 -3.09 -9.28 0.61
N ILE A 40 -2.19 -8.33 0.97
CA ILE A 40 -1.22 -7.74 0.03
C ILE A 40 -0.14 -8.75 -0.37
N LEU A 41 0.42 -9.49 0.59
CA LEU A 41 1.58 -10.35 0.38
C LEU A 41 1.20 -11.74 -0.13
N ASN A 42 0.05 -12.30 0.32
CA ASN A 42 -0.35 -13.68 0.06
C ASN A 42 -1.66 -13.81 -0.74
N GLY A 43 -2.29 -12.69 -1.11
CA GLY A 43 -3.57 -12.69 -1.85
C GLY A 43 -4.80 -12.88 -0.96
N GLU A 44 -5.95 -13.21 -1.58
CA GLU A 44 -7.26 -13.16 -0.89
C GLU A 44 -7.54 -14.31 0.10
N ASN A 45 -6.62 -15.25 0.27
CA ASN A 45 -6.78 -16.35 1.21
C ASN A 45 -6.51 -15.88 2.65
N ARG A 46 -7.53 -15.35 3.30
CA ARG A 46 -7.49 -14.88 4.70
C ARG A 46 -7.33 -16.05 5.67
N ASN A 47 -6.12 -16.30 6.13
CA ASN A 47 -5.82 -17.41 7.04
C ASN A 47 -5.25 -16.94 8.40
N ILE A 48 -5.16 -15.62 8.65
CA ILE A 48 -4.66 -15.08 9.92
C ILE A 48 -5.81 -14.77 10.87
N ARG A 49 -5.72 -15.29 12.10
CA ARG A 49 -6.53 -14.86 13.22
C ARG A 49 -5.65 -14.20 14.27
N THR A 50 -6.01 -12.99 14.65
CA THR A 50 -5.34 -12.23 15.70
C THR A 50 -6.17 -12.31 16.98
N TYR A 51 -5.57 -12.78 18.05
CA TYR A 51 -6.17 -12.85 19.36
C TYR A 51 -5.50 -11.83 20.29
N VAL A 52 -6.25 -11.31 21.24
CA VAL A 52 -5.74 -10.50 22.33
C VAL A 52 -5.74 -11.37 23.58
N THR A 53 -4.60 -11.46 24.25
CA THR A 53 -4.50 -11.99 25.59
C THR A 53 -4.31 -10.83 26.56
N ALA A 54 -4.99 -10.83 27.67
CA ALA A 54 -4.98 -9.73 28.63
C ALA A 54 -4.21 -10.12 29.89
N PRO A 55 -2.88 -10.02 29.93
CA PRO A 55 -2.16 -9.98 31.19
C PRO A 55 -2.16 -8.53 31.71
N ALA A 56 -2.61 -8.30 32.92
CA ALA A 56 -2.36 -7.05 33.63
C ALA A 56 -0.91 -7.06 34.13
N LYS A 57 -0.07 -6.16 33.61
CA LYS A 57 1.30 -5.96 34.11
C LYS A 57 1.39 -4.58 34.75
N GLU A 58 2.16 -4.47 35.85
CA GLU A 58 2.40 -3.19 36.53
C GLU A 58 3.30 -2.27 35.70
N GLY A 59 2.96 -1.00 35.58
CA GLY A 59 3.84 0.09 35.12
C GLY A 59 3.51 0.72 33.77
N SER A 60 2.82 0.06 32.85
CA SER A 60 2.39 0.64 31.56
C SER A 60 1.12 -0.04 31.05
N LEU A 61 0.35 0.65 30.19
CA LEU A 61 -0.77 -0.01 29.52
C LEU A 61 -0.21 -0.88 28.40
N GLU A 62 -0.25 -2.19 28.60
CA GLU A 62 0.24 -3.19 27.64
C GLU A 62 -0.91 -4.06 27.14
N VAL A 63 -0.92 -4.32 25.83
CA VAL A 63 -1.85 -5.25 25.16
C VAL A 63 -1.05 -6.29 24.41
N GLU A 64 -1.24 -7.55 24.77
CA GLU A 64 -0.58 -8.69 24.16
C GLU A 64 -1.41 -9.28 23.02
N PHE A 65 -0.75 -9.60 21.91
CA PHE A 65 -1.33 -10.18 20.71
C PHE A 65 -0.72 -11.52 20.36
N ILE A 66 -1.57 -12.45 19.95
CA ILE A 66 -1.16 -13.71 19.34
C ILE A 66 -1.74 -13.75 17.92
N ALA A 67 -0.89 -13.74 16.91
CA ALA A 67 -1.28 -13.99 15.54
C ALA A 67 -1.12 -15.48 15.22
N GLN A 68 -2.22 -16.14 14.86
CA GLN A 68 -2.23 -17.55 14.46
C GLN A 68 -2.56 -17.67 12.99
N LEU A 69 -1.69 -18.39 12.28
CA LEU A 69 -1.90 -18.85 10.91
C LEU A 69 -1.91 -20.35 10.85
N ILE A 70 -2.58 -20.88 9.81
CA ILE A 70 -2.46 -22.30 9.43
C ILE A 70 -1.00 -22.60 9.06
N ASN A 71 -0.28 -21.62 8.46
CA ASN A 71 1.16 -21.68 8.22
C ASN A 71 1.92 -20.68 9.11
N PRO A 72 2.65 -21.12 10.15
CA PRO A 72 3.38 -20.26 11.09
C PRO A 72 4.47 -19.40 10.42
N GLU A 73 5.12 -19.87 9.35
CA GLU A 73 6.16 -19.11 8.65
C GLU A 73 5.61 -17.87 7.99
N LEU A 74 4.43 -17.96 7.35
CA LEU A 74 3.76 -16.81 6.73
C LEU A 74 3.37 -15.77 7.79
N ALA A 75 2.91 -16.19 8.98
CA ALA A 75 2.63 -15.27 10.08
C ALA A 75 3.86 -14.50 10.50
N THR A 76 4.98 -15.21 10.65
CA THR A 76 6.25 -14.62 11.06
C THR A 76 6.71 -13.59 10.06
N ASN A 77 6.69 -13.90 8.76
CA ASN A 77 7.09 -12.98 7.69
C ASN A 77 6.24 -11.70 7.68
N ILE A 78 4.92 -11.82 7.85
CA ILE A 78 4.01 -10.67 7.92
C ILE A 78 4.31 -9.79 9.13
N LEU A 79 4.48 -10.40 10.31
CA LEU A 79 4.78 -9.65 11.54
C LEU A 79 6.15 -8.96 11.46
N GLN A 80 7.13 -9.58 10.82
CA GLN A 80 8.45 -9.00 10.55
C GLN A 80 8.35 -7.84 9.57
N ALA A 81 7.69 -8.02 8.42
CA ALA A 81 7.53 -6.98 7.41
C ALA A 81 6.77 -5.76 7.97
N LEU A 82 5.76 -5.96 8.82
CA LEU A 82 5.10 -4.88 9.55
C LEU A 82 6.02 -4.24 10.61
N GLY A 83 6.92 -5.00 11.23
CA GLY A 83 7.81 -4.55 12.29
C GLY A 83 7.31 -4.86 13.71
N PHE A 84 6.36 -5.81 13.86
CA PHE A 84 5.92 -6.32 15.17
C PHE A 84 6.88 -7.35 15.77
N MET A 85 7.79 -7.88 14.96
CA MET A 85 8.83 -8.82 15.40
C MET A 85 10.13 -8.55 14.65
N THR A 86 11.28 -8.82 15.27
CA THR A 86 12.58 -8.79 14.60
C THR A 86 13.12 -10.22 14.42
N VAL A 87 13.97 -10.40 13.41
CA VAL A 87 14.77 -11.63 13.27
C VAL A 87 16.04 -11.46 14.09
N THR A 88 16.43 -12.48 14.82
CA THR A 88 17.68 -12.50 15.60
C THR A 88 18.86 -12.11 14.70
N GLY A 89 19.48 -10.96 14.99
CA GLY A 89 20.68 -10.50 14.29
C GLY A 89 20.49 -9.52 13.12
N ALA A 90 19.24 -9.23 12.71
CA ALA A 90 18.97 -8.21 11.71
C ALA A 90 18.15 -7.05 12.33
N VAL A 91 18.64 -5.82 12.20
CA VAL A 91 17.90 -4.60 12.55
C VAL A 91 16.90 -4.34 11.44
N VAL A 92 15.92 -5.22 11.29
CA VAL A 92 14.81 -5.00 10.36
C VAL A 92 13.79 -4.15 11.09
N GLY A 93 13.47 -2.98 10.56
CA GLY A 93 12.57 -2.05 11.24
C GLY A 93 11.14 -2.13 10.77
N GLY A 94 10.87 -2.93 9.74
CA GLY A 94 9.56 -3.07 9.17
C GLY A 94 8.94 -1.73 8.75
N VAL A 95 7.65 -1.79 8.44
CA VAL A 95 6.86 -0.63 8.03
C VAL A 95 6.91 0.51 9.06
N PHE A 96 6.93 0.23 10.36
CA PHE A 96 6.99 1.28 11.39
C PHE A 96 8.20 2.22 11.22
N LYS A 97 9.40 1.66 11.02
CA LYS A 97 10.60 2.48 10.80
C LYS A 97 10.61 3.16 9.43
N ALA A 98 10.08 2.49 8.40
CA ALA A 98 9.94 3.09 7.08
C ALA A 98 9.04 4.34 7.14
N LEU A 99 7.88 4.24 7.78
CA LEU A 99 6.93 5.34 7.91
C LEU A 99 7.51 6.53 8.68
N ARG A 100 8.30 6.28 9.73
CA ARG A 100 9.00 7.34 10.44
C ARG A 100 9.93 8.14 9.52
N LYS A 101 10.66 7.46 8.61
CA LYS A 101 11.59 8.08 7.69
C LYS A 101 10.92 8.89 6.57
N ILE A 102 9.72 8.49 6.14
CA ILE A 102 8.98 9.16 5.07
C ILE A 102 7.99 10.22 5.58
N SER A 103 8.06 10.57 6.87
CA SER A 103 7.18 11.56 7.48
C SER A 103 7.00 12.82 6.61
N GLY A 104 5.75 13.26 6.45
CA GLY A 104 5.41 14.47 5.68
C GLY A 104 5.49 14.32 4.16
N LYS A 105 6.13 13.29 3.63
CA LYS A 105 6.30 13.05 2.20
C LYS A 105 5.21 12.11 1.66
N GLU A 106 4.89 12.24 0.37
CA GLU A 106 4.01 11.31 -0.34
C GLU A 106 4.86 10.25 -1.05
N ILE A 107 4.38 9.01 -1.11
CA ILE A 107 4.97 7.97 -1.95
C ILE A 107 4.33 8.13 -3.33
N ILE A 108 5.16 8.33 -4.36
CA ILE A 108 4.69 8.56 -5.73
C ILE A 108 4.89 7.35 -6.64
N ALA A 109 5.87 6.48 -6.34
CA ALA A 109 6.07 5.24 -7.07
C ALA A 109 6.72 4.15 -6.21
N VAL A 110 6.53 2.89 -6.64
CA VAL A 110 7.27 1.72 -6.15
C VAL A 110 7.96 1.09 -7.35
N HIS A 111 9.28 1.00 -7.28
CA HIS A 111 10.10 0.41 -8.35
C HIS A 111 10.64 -0.95 -7.89
N THR A 112 10.32 -1.99 -8.63
CA THR A 112 10.90 -3.34 -8.47
C THR A 112 11.95 -3.57 -9.56
N SER A 113 12.95 -4.40 -9.28
CA SER A 113 13.99 -4.77 -10.25
C SER A 113 14.01 -6.30 -10.40
N ASP A 114 14.19 -6.77 -11.62
CA ASP A 114 14.40 -8.19 -11.88
C ASP A 114 15.80 -8.67 -11.45
N GLU A 115 16.77 -7.76 -11.34
CA GLU A 115 18.13 -8.05 -10.87
C GLU A 115 18.19 -8.25 -9.35
N HIS A 116 17.31 -7.54 -8.61
CA HIS A 116 17.20 -7.60 -7.15
C HIS A 116 15.74 -7.75 -6.73
N PRO A 117 15.13 -8.91 -6.99
CA PRO A 117 13.71 -9.13 -6.76
C PRO A 117 13.29 -9.10 -5.28
N GLU A 118 14.25 -9.23 -4.36
CA GLU A 118 14.06 -9.17 -2.92
C GLU A 118 13.93 -7.75 -2.35
N PHE A 119 14.30 -6.71 -3.14
CA PHE A 119 14.20 -5.30 -2.75
C PHE A 119 13.27 -4.51 -3.68
N ALA A 120 12.75 -3.41 -3.17
CA ALA A 120 12.06 -2.41 -3.96
C ALA A 120 12.42 -0.99 -3.47
N LYS A 121 12.35 -0.02 -4.39
CA LYS A 121 12.60 1.39 -4.10
C LYS A 121 11.29 2.15 -4.08
N LEU A 122 11.03 2.83 -2.97
CA LEU A 122 9.98 3.83 -2.87
C LEU A 122 10.52 5.16 -3.38
N GLU A 123 9.83 5.78 -4.31
CA GLU A 123 10.08 7.16 -4.75
C GLU A 123 9.16 8.10 -3.99
N LEU A 124 9.72 9.18 -3.43
CA LEU A 124 9.00 10.14 -2.60
C LEU A 124 8.80 11.47 -3.33
N SER A 125 7.80 12.23 -2.90
CA SER A 125 7.39 13.50 -3.53
C SER A 125 8.46 14.60 -3.56
N ASP A 126 9.52 14.47 -2.77
CA ASP A 126 10.67 15.36 -2.79
C ASP A 126 11.81 14.89 -3.70
N GLY A 127 11.59 13.83 -4.49
CA GLY A 127 12.57 13.22 -5.38
C GLY A 127 13.57 12.29 -4.70
N THR A 128 13.49 12.11 -3.39
CA THR A 128 14.33 11.13 -2.69
C THR A 128 13.77 9.71 -2.88
N THR A 129 14.65 8.71 -2.78
CA THR A 129 14.28 7.30 -2.84
C THR A 129 14.69 6.57 -1.57
N MET A 130 13.93 5.53 -1.24
CA MET A 130 14.24 4.65 -0.12
C MET A 130 14.13 3.19 -0.57
N GLU A 131 15.24 2.44 -0.47
CA GLU A 131 15.28 1.02 -0.72
C GLU A 131 14.90 0.23 0.54
N LEU A 132 14.03 -0.74 0.37
CA LEU A 132 13.49 -1.60 1.42
C LEU A 132 13.38 -3.04 0.91
N PRO A 133 13.35 -4.05 1.79
CA PRO A 133 12.84 -5.36 1.43
C PRO A 133 11.49 -5.22 0.70
N LYS A 134 11.27 -6.02 -0.33
CA LYS A 134 10.11 -5.89 -1.22
C LYS A 134 8.78 -5.88 -0.46
N ASP A 135 8.61 -6.80 0.49
CA ASP A 135 7.39 -6.90 1.29
C ASP A 135 7.17 -5.65 2.14
N GLU A 136 8.23 -5.13 2.78
CA GLU A 136 8.15 -3.88 3.53
C GLU A 136 7.80 -2.68 2.64
N ALA A 137 8.36 -2.61 1.44
CA ALA A 137 8.07 -1.54 0.49
C ALA A 137 6.61 -1.57 0.03
N LEU A 138 6.08 -2.75 -0.32
CA LEU A 138 4.69 -2.94 -0.73
C LEU A 138 3.71 -2.56 0.39
N LEU A 139 3.98 -3.00 1.61
CA LEU A 139 3.17 -2.65 2.78
C LEU A 139 3.25 -1.16 3.11
N THR A 140 4.45 -0.56 3.03
CA THR A 140 4.65 0.88 3.26
C THR A 140 3.91 1.72 2.22
N ALA A 141 3.85 1.26 0.97
CA ALA A 141 3.13 1.93 -0.11
C ALA A 141 1.60 1.85 0.04
N SER A 142 1.06 0.92 0.82
CA SER A 142 -0.39 0.78 1.04
C SER A 142 -0.96 1.89 1.91
N PRO A 143 -1.93 2.70 1.43
CA PRO A 143 -2.62 3.71 2.23
C PRO A 143 -3.33 3.13 3.45
N ALA A 144 -3.91 1.93 3.31
CA ALA A 144 -4.60 1.24 4.40
C ALA A 144 -3.64 0.88 5.53
N ILE A 145 -2.48 0.29 5.21
CA ILE A 145 -1.44 -0.02 6.21
C ILE A 145 -0.96 1.26 6.89
N ARG A 146 -0.66 2.33 6.13
CA ARG A 146 -0.28 3.62 6.72
C ARG A 146 -1.34 4.17 7.67
N SER A 147 -2.61 4.06 7.30
CA SER A 147 -3.73 4.47 8.16
C SER A 147 -3.77 3.66 9.45
N HIS A 148 -3.66 2.34 9.36
CA HIS A 148 -3.68 1.48 10.55
C HIS A 148 -2.50 1.79 11.49
N ILE A 149 -1.29 1.95 10.97
CA ILE A 149 -0.12 2.28 11.80
C ILE A 149 -0.29 3.64 12.50
N LYS A 150 -0.86 4.66 11.82
CA LYS A 150 -1.18 5.94 12.47
C LYS A 150 -2.16 5.77 13.63
N GLN A 151 -3.19 4.95 13.46
CA GLN A 151 -4.18 4.69 14.52
C GLN A 151 -3.60 3.87 15.67
N ILE A 152 -2.63 2.98 15.39
CA ILE A 152 -1.94 2.21 16.44
C ILE A 152 -1.00 3.11 17.24
N VAL A 153 -0.18 3.92 16.58
CA VAL A 153 0.93 4.64 17.23
C VAL A 153 0.51 6.02 17.73
N ALA A 154 -0.09 6.83 16.86
CA ALA A 154 -0.29 8.25 17.15
C ALA A 154 -1.61 8.55 17.85
N ALA A 155 -2.71 7.86 17.51
CA ALA A 155 -4.03 8.20 18.06
C ALA A 155 -4.12 8.01 19.58
N PRO A 156 -3.63 6.92 20.19
CA PRO A 156 -3.69 6.72 21.63
C PRO A 156 -2.82 7.70 22.45
N LEU A 157 -1.80 8.27 21.80
CA LEU A 157 -0.81 9.14 22.46
C LEU A 157 -0.97 10.62 22.09
N TYR A 158 -2.07 10.98 21.45
CA TYR A 158 -2.34 12.34 21.04
C TYR A 158 -2.56 13.25 22.24
N HIS A 159 -1.87 14.40 22.26
CA HIS A 159 -1.90 15.39 23.35
C HIS A 159 -1.40 14.90 24.72
N ARG A 160 -0.56 13.85 24.75
CA ARG A 160 0.08 13.40 25.98
C ARG A 160 1.48 13.99 26.10
N ASP A 161 1.94 14.11 27.34
CA ASP A 161 3.28 14.61 27.66
C ASP A 161 4.29 13.44 27.63
N GLU A 162 5.46 13.68 26.99
CA GLU A 162 6.54 12.68 26.83
C GLU A 162 6.03 11.29 26.38
N PRO A 163 5.22 11.22 25.30
CA PRO A 163 4.59 9.98 24.91
C PRO A 163 5.61 8.97 24.37
N VAL A 164 5.43 7.70 24.74
CA VAL A 164 6.27 6.59 24.28
C VAL A 164 5.38 5.45 23.81
N PHE A 165 5.67 4.95 22.60
CA PHE A 165 5.10 3.73 22.06
C PHE A 165 6.17 2.64 22.00
N LYS A 166 5.86 1.43 22.44
CA LYS A 166 6.77 0.29 22.43
C LYS A 166 6.13 -0.92 21.78
N ILE A 167 6.94 -1.74 21.12
CA ILE A 167 6.61 -3.10 20.71
C ILE A 167 7.59 -4.03 21.45
N LEU A 168 7.05 -5.07 22.07
CA LEU A 168 7.80 -6.07 22.82
C LEU A 168 7.56 -7.43 22.16
N ASN A 169 8.54 -8.32 22.19
CA ASN A 169 8.37 -9.71 21.77
C ASN A 169 7.68 -10.55 22.85
N GLY A 170 7.43 -11.84 22.55
CA GLY A 170 6.78 -12.75 23.50
C GLY A 170 7.59 -13.06 24.79
N ALA A 171 8.85 -12.58 24.88
CA ALA A 171 9.69 -12.65 26.07
C ALA A 171 9.80 -11.28 26.78
N ASP A 172 8.95 -10.33 26.43
CA ASP A 172 8.96 -8.95 26.95
C ASP A 172 10.23 -8.13 26.61
N GLU A 173 10.99 -8.59 25.63
CA GLU A 173 12.16 -7.84 25.15
C GLU A 173 11.75 -6.76 24.17
N LEU A 174 12.39 -5.60 24.26
CA LEU A 174 12.07 -4.43 23.44
C LEU A 174 12.49 -4.66 21.98
N GLU A 175 11.52 -4.66 21.09
CA GLU A 175 11.70 -4.74 19.62
C GLU A 175 11.75 -3.35 18.98
N LEU A 176 10.86 -2.45 19.42
CA LEU A 176 10.74 -1.09 18.89
C LEU A 176 10.36 -0.12 20.00
N LYS A 177 11.00 1.08 19.97
CA LYS A 177 10.60 2.20 20.81
C LYS A 177 10.49 3.47 19.96
N PHE A 178 9.37 4.14 20.05
CA PHE A 178 9.12 5.46 19.50
C PHE A 178 8.91 6.46 20.61
N ASN A 179 9.64 7.57 20.54
CA ASN A 179 9.47 8.73 21.41
C ASN A 179 8.53 9.76 20.78
N ASP A 180 8.34 10.90 21.44
CA ASP A 180 7.48 11.99 20.97
C ASP A 180 7.80 12.44 19.53
N THR A 181 9.08 12.57 19.17
CA THR A 181 9.51 12.96 17.82
C THR A 181 9.10 11.91 16.79
N ASP A 182 9.29 10.63 17.10
CA ASP A 182 8.91 9.52 16.21
C ASP A 182 7.39 9.42 16.05
N ILE A 183 6.64 9.62 17.14
CA ILE A 183 5.16 9.59 17.13
C ILE A 183 4.61 10.75 16.30
N LYS A 184 5.20 11.95 16.41
CA LYS A 184 4.88 13.10 15.54
C LYS A 184 5.18 12.79 14.08
N ALA A 185 6.31 12.14 13.80
CA ALA A 185 6.65 11.73 12.45
C ALA A 185 5.61 10.75 11.86
N ILE A 186 5.13 9.78 12.63
CA ILE A 186 4.05 8.87 12.21
C ILE A 186 2.74 9.62 11.98
N LYS A 187 2.42 10.60 12.82
CA LYS A 187 1.23 11.46 12.65
C LYS A 187 1.24 12.22 11.32
N GLU A 188 2.41 12.66 10.86
CA GLU A 188 2.58 13.42 9.61
C GLU A 188 2.52 12.54 8.34
N VAL A 189 2.54 11.21 8.47
CA VAL A 189 2.48 10.28 7.34
C VAL A 189 1.26 10.55 6.47
N LYS A 190 1.47 10.71 5.15
CA LYS A 190 0.39 10.95 4.19
C LYS A 190 -0.32 9.65 3.81
N ILE A 191 -1.66 9.69 3.82
CA ILE A 191 -2.51 8.54 3.49
C ILE A 191 -3.12 8.81 2.10
N LYS A 192 -2.29 8.72 1.06
CA LYS A 192 -2.74 8.87 -0.34
C LYS A 192 -2.35 7.62 -1.11
N SER A 193 -3.23 7.17 -2.01
CA SER A 193 -2.89 6.13 -2.98
C SER A 193 -1.79 6.59 -3.92
N LEU A 194 -1.08 5.65 -4.52
CA LEU A 194 -0.10 5.98 -5.55
C LEU A 194 -0.79 6.75 -6.69
N PRO A 195 -0.16 7.79 -7.22
CA PRO A 195 -0.69 8.48 -8.39
C PRO A 195 -0.72 7.50 -9.59
N PRO A 196 -1.68 7.67 -10.50
CA PRO A 196 -1.70 6.87 -11.71
C PRO A 196 -0.45 7.15 -12.57
N ARG A 197 0.15 6.09 -13.10
CA ARG A 197 1.24 6.19 -14.09
C ARG A 197 0.66 6.34 -15.49
N ILE A 198 1.15 7.31 -16.23
CA ILE A 198 0.71 7.58 -17.61
C ILE A 198 1.89 7.32 -18.55
N ASP A 199 1.72 6.33 -19.41
CA ASP A 199 2.69 5.94 -20.42
C ASP A 199 2.12 6.21 -21.82
N LYS A 200 2.98 6.58 -22.78
CA LYS A 200 2.63 6.62 -24.21
C LYS A 200 3.39 5.53 -24.93
N MET A 201 2.67 4.79 -25.76
CA MET A 201 3.27 3.70 -26.54
C MET A 201 2.71 3.67 -27.94
N THR A 202 3.55 3.27 -28.90
CA THR A 202 3.11 3.01 -30.27
C THR A 202 2.92 1.52 -30.45
N VAL A 203 1.76 1.11 -30.93
CA VAL A 203 1.40 -0.30 -31.13
C VAL A 203 0.82 -0.53 -32.50
N MET A 204 0.85 -1.79 -32.96
CA MET A 204 0.02 -2.28 -34.03
C MET A 204 -1.21 -2.95 -33.41
N ALA A 205 -2.40 -2.50 -33.76
CA ALA A 205 -3.66 -3.02 -33.23
C ALA A 205 -4.75 -2.99 -34.28
N SER A 206 -5.74 -3.87 -34.17
CA SER A 206 -6.93 -3.83 -35.02
C SER A 206 -8.13 -3.26 -34.28
N PHE A 207 -9.08 -2.66 -35.00
CA PHE A 207 -10.35 -2.25 -34.43
C PHE A 207 -11.30 -3.45 -34.33
N SER A 208 -11.69 -3.82 -33.09
CA SER A 208 -12.70 -4.84 -32.83
C SER A 208 -14.12 -4.25 -32.73
N GLN A 209 -14.23 -2.94 -32.45
CA GLN A 209 -15.47 -2.17 -32.47
C GLN A 209 -15.18 -0.73 -32.88
N VAL A 210 -15.98 -0.22 -33.78
CA VAL A 210 -15.90 1.17 -34.25
C VAL A 210 -17.17 1.94 -33.87
N ASN A 211 -17.03 3.25 -33.68
CA ASN A 211 -18.15 4.15 -33.50
C ASN A 211 -18.10 5.28 -34.55
N PHE A 212 -19.10 5.33 -35.42
CA PHE A 212 -19.16 6.32 -36.50
C PHE A 212 -19.69 7.70 -36.06
N GLU A 213 -20.24 7.79 -34.83
CA GLU A 213 -20.92 9.00 -34.35
C GLU A 213 -20.15 9.71 -33.21
N GLY A 214 -18.99 9.18 -32.78
CA GLY A 214 -18.26 9.82 -31.70
C GLY A 214 -16.95 9.13 -31.30
N ASN A 215 -16.32 9.74 -30.31
CA ASN A 215 -14.98 9.33 -29.85
C ASN A 215 -14.97 8.23 -28.77
N THR A 216 -16.13 7.84 -28.24
CA THR A 216 -16.27 6.79 -27.22
C THR A 216 -16.80 5.50 -27.81
N GLY A 217 -16.70 4.40 -27.07
CA GLY A 217 -17.22 3.10 -27.52
C GLY A 217 -16.30 2.35 -28.49
N TRP A 218 -15.14 2.89 -28.81
CA TRP A 218 -14.14 2.20 -29.61
C TRP A 218 -13.50 1.08 -28.81
N LYS A 219 -13.24 -0.07 -29.47
CA LYS A 219 -12.45 -1.14 -28.91
C LYS A 219 -11.36 -1.54 -29.88
N ILE A 220 -10.18 -1.80 -29.32
CA ILE A 220 -9.02 -2.27 -30.08
C ILE A 220 -8.57 -3.63 -29.54
N GLN A 221 -8.08 -4.46 -30.43
CA GLN A 221 -7.45 -5.71 -30.12
C GLN A 221 -5.94 -5.51 -30.19
N LEU A 222 -5.28 -5.66 -29.03
CA LEU A 222 -3.83 -5.47 -28.87
C LEU A 222 -3.05 -6.75 -29.22
N ASP A 223 -3.62 -7.89 -28.86
CA ASP A 223 -3.11 -9.23 -29.16
C ASP A 223 -4.28 -10.24 -29.27
N GLU A 224 -3.98 -11.51 -29.48
CA GLU A 224 -4.99 -12.57 -29.71
C GLU A 224 -6.06 -12.65 -28.61
N ASN A 225 -5.71 -12.29 -27.36
CA ASN A 225 -6.57 -12.47 -26.19
C ASN A 225 -6.96 -11.13 -25.51
N THR A 226 -6.40 -10.00 -25.95
CA THR A 226 -6.55 -8.71 -25.24
C THR A 226 -7.33 -7.73 -26.09
N ILE A 227 -8.62 -7.53 -25.76
CA ILE A 227 -9.48 -6.48 -26.30
C ILE A 227 -9.71 -5.44 -25.22
N VAL A 228 -9.45 -4.17 -25.54
CA VAL A 228 -9.59 -3.06 -24.61
C VAL A 228 -10.50 -1.98 -25.17
N THR A 229 -11.24 -1.31 -24.29
CA THR A 229 -11.98 -0.11 -24.65
C THR A 229 -11.03 1.10 -24.61
N ALA A 230 -10.97 1.86 -25.69
CA ALA A 230 -10.07 3.00 -25.81
C ALA A 230 -10.77 4.14 -26.58
N PRO A 231 -11.21 5.21 -25.92
CA PRO A 231 -11.69 6.40 -26.61
C PRO A 231 -10.68 6.88 -27.66
N LEU A 232 -11.19 7.27 -28.84
CA LEU A 232 -10.37 7.79 -29.94
C LEU A 232 -10.33 9.30 -29.86
N LEU A 233 -9.15 9.88 -29.68
CA LEU A 233 -8.92 11.32 -29.53
C LEU A 233 -8.25 11.95 -30.74
N ASP A 234 -8.10 11.21 -31.84
CA ASP A 234 -7.58 11.70 -33.10
C ASP A 234 -8.75 12.33 -33.93
N ASP A 235 -8.89 13.64 -33.83
CA ASP A 235 -9.95 14.37 -34.52
C ASP A 235 -9.82 14.27 -36.05
N ALA A 236 -8.60 14.17 -36.57
CA ALA A 236 -8.37 14.04 -38.01
C ALA A 236 -8.90 12.66 -38.49
N PHE A 237 -8.62 11.62 -37.78
CA PHE A 237 -9.12 10.29 -38.12
C PHE A 237 -10.63 10.19 -37.91
N LEU A 238 -11.18 10.77 -36.85
CA LEU A 238 -12.63 10.83 -36.61
C LEU A 238 -13.36 11.54 -37.76
N ASN A 239 -12.82 12.65 -38.26
CA ASN A 239 -13.38 13.35 -39.38
C ASN A 239 -13.37 12.52 -40.68
N GLN A 240 -12.34 11.74 -40.94
CA GLN A 240 -12.28 10.82 -42.07
C GLN A 240 -13.34 9.70 -41.94
N VAL A 241 -13.53 9.18 -40.71
CA VAL A 241 -14.58 8.18 -40.43
C VAL A 241 -15.97 8.77 -40.69
N ALA A 242 -16.26 9.95 -40.16
CA ALA A 242 -17.53 10.65 -40.35
C ALA A 242 -17.80 10.99 -41.83
N ALA A 243 -16.76 11.28 -42.61
CA ALA A 243 -16.84 11.53 -44.03
C ALA A 243 -16.90 10.25 -44.89
N ASN A 244 -16.99 9.06 -44.31
CA ASN A 244 -16.94 7.77 -44.99
C ASN A 244 -15.66 7.54 -45.83
N GLN A 245 -14.54 8.15 -45.43
CA GLN A 245 -13.24 8.02 -46.10
C GLN A 245 -12.42 6.87 -45.56
N GLN A 246 -12.88 6.19 -44.50
CA GLN A 246 -12.24 5.04 -43.90
C GLN A 246 -13.04 3.76 -44.15
N SER A 247 -12.33 2.67 -44.39
CA SER A 247 -12.92 1.33 -44.56
C SER A 247 -12.30 0.42 -43.49
N PHE A 248 -13.14 -0.22 -42.69
CA PHE A 248 -12.71 -1.13 -41.64
C PHE A 248 -12.98 -2.57 -42.06
N LYS A 249 -11.94 -3.39 -42.08
CA LYS A 249 -12.06 -4.83 -42.26
C LYS A 249 -11.60 -5.54 -40.99
N LYS A 250 -12.15 -6.70 -40.77
CA LYS A 250 -11.68 -7.56 -39.68
C LYS A 250 -10.19 -7.85 -39.88
N GLU A 251 -9.41 -7.72 -38.82
CA GLU A 251 -7.95 -7.97 -38.80
C GLU A 251 -7.08 -6.92 -39.53
N ASP A 252 -7.65 -5.83 -40.07
CA ASP A 252 -6.84 -4.71 -40.55
C ASP A 252 -6.04 -4.12 -39.37
N MET A 253 -4.71 -4.06 -39.55
CA MET A 253 -3.80 -3.57 -38.52
C MET A 253 -3.49 -2.10 -38.75
N TYR A 254 -3.68 -1.32 -37.70
CA TYR A 254 -3.39 0.10 -37.66
C TYR A 254 -2.23 0.37 -36.70
N LYS A 255 -1.33 1.24 -37.10
CA LYS A 255 -0.32 1.77 -36.22
C LYS A 255 -0.93 2.89 -35.39
N MET A 256 -0.96 2.72 -34.07
CA MET A 256 -1.62 3.65 -33.15
C MET A 256 -0.68 4.14 -32.06
N VAL A 257 -0.84 5.41 -31.67
CA VAL A 257 -0.23 5.96 -30.46
C VAL A 257 -1.28 5.88 -29.34
N LEU A 258 -0.98 5.11 -28.30
CA LEU A 258 -1.85 4.95 -27.14
C LEU A 258 -1.32 5.71 -25.93
N GLU A 259 -2.23 6.32 -25.17
CA GLU A 259 -1.99 6.71 -23.77
C GLU A 259 -2.55 5.59 -22.88
N VAL A 260 -1.69 5.06 -22.02
CA VAL A 260 -2.05 4.00 -21.08
C VAL A 260 -1.93 4.58 -19.67
N THR A 261 -3.06 4.71 -18.98
CA THR A 261 -3.08 5.13 -17.58
C THR A 261 -3.20 3.90 -16.69
N THR A 262 -2.16 3.60 -15.91
CA THR A 262 -2.12 2.50 -14.95
C THR A 262 -2.46 3.01 -13.56
N TYR A 263 -3.48 2.44 -12.96
CA TYR A 263 -3.90 2.68 -11.58
C TYR A 263 -3.49 1.49 -10.73
N THR A 264 -2.82 1.74 -9.63
CA THR A 264 -2.50 0.71 -8.63
C THR A 264 -3.46 0.86 -7.45
N ASN A 265 -4.23 -0.17 -7.15
CA ASN A 265 -5.14 -0.14 -6.00
C ASN A 265 -4.38 -0.40 -4.69
N ASP A 266 -5.10 -0.34 -3.56
CA ASP A 266 -4.54 -0.53 -2.21
C ASP A 266 -3.97 -1.94 -1.95
N LEU A 267 -4.25 -2.90 -2.83
CA LEU A 267 -3.72 -4.28 -2.82
C LEU A 267 -2.52 -4.45 -3.75
N GLY A 268 -2.04 -3.36 -4.37
CA GLY A 268 -0.98 -3.44 -5.37
C GLY A 268 -1.43 -4.00 -6.73
N LYS A 269 -2.75 -4.30 -6.91
CA LYS A 269 -3.27 -4.74 -8.21
C LYS A 269 -3.37 -3.58 -9.18
N GLU A 270 -2.83 -3.76 -10.37
CA GLU A 270 -2.89 -2.79 -11.45
C GLU A 270 -4.16 -2.94 -12.28
N SER A 271 -4.73 -1.81 -12.66
CA SER A 271 -5.77 -1.71 -13.69
C SER A 271 -5.37 -0.66 -14.71
N LYS A 272 -5.65 -0.90 -15.99
CA LYS A 272 -5.22 -0.03 -17.08
C LYS A 272 -6.43 0.57 -17.80
N LYS A 273 -6.34 1.87 -18.12
CA LYS A 273 -7.23 2.55 -19.04
C LYS A 273 -6.44 3.00 -20.25
N TYR A 274 -7.06 2.89 -21.42
CA TYR A 274 -6.44 3.18 -22.69
C TYR A 274 -7.16 4.34 -23.39
N LYS A 275 -6.40 5.17 -24.12
CA LYS A 275 -6.92 6.15 -25.07
C LYS A 275 -6.09 6.07 -26.34
N ILE A 276 -6.73 6.19 -27.50
CA ILE A 276 -6.06 6.28 -28.79
C ILE A 276 -5.82 7.77 -29.04
N LEU A 277 -4.56 8.18 -29.00
CA LEU A 277 -4.17 9.57 -29.22
C LEU A 277 -4.07 9.88 -30.70
N GLN A 278 -3.63 8.90 -31.51
CA GLN A 278 -3.41 9.07 -32.93
C GLN A 278 -3.44 7.71 -33.65
N VAL A 279 -3.98 7.71 -34.87
CA VAL A 279 -3.90 6.61 -35.85
C VAL A 279 -2.95 7.06 -36.96
N LEU A 280 -1.85 6.32 -37.23
CA LEU A 280 -0.76 6.69 -38.10
C LEU A 280 -0.84 6.00 -39.46
#